data_e3a2998eedbb9d27dfca88f18671f59c
#
_entry.id   e3a2998eedbb9d27dfca88f18671f59c
#
_cell.length_a   1.000
_cell.length_b   1.000
_cell.length_c   1.000
_cell.angle_alpha   90.00
_cell.angle_beta   90.00
_cell.angle_gamma   90.00
#
_symmetry.space_group_name_H-M   'P 1'
#
loop_
_entity.id
_entity.type
_entity.pdbx_description
1 polymer ?
#
loop_
_entity_poly.entity_id
_entity_poly.type
_entity_poly.pdbx_seq_one_letter_code
_entity_poly.pdbx_strand_id
1 'polypeptide(L)'
;MAKNDDDEEKQKDALHTVDVEISVVLGKSSLRVNQLLKLGRGAVVELEQKTSDPVEIYANDVLVARGEVVVTAGDKIGVTLTELVKSIYSNKR
;
A
#
# COMPACT_ATOMS: atom_id res chain seq x y z
N MET A 1 2.70 33.42 -1.11
CA MET A 1 2.72 32.62 -1.11
C MET A 1 2.71 31.78 0.00
N ALA A 2 3.59 31.75 0.78
CA ALA A 2 3.59 30.95 1.94
C ALA A 2 2.39 31.18 2.79
N LYS A 3 1.87 32.38 2.76
CA LYS A 3 0.76 32.63 3.48
C LYS A 3 -0.44 31.85 3.11
N ASN A 4 -0.65 31.63 1.85
CA ASN A 4 -1.76 30.85 1.42
C ASN A 4 -1.59 29.39 1.87
N ASP A 5 -0.38 28.94 1.84
CA ASP A 5 -0.10 27.57 2.25
C ASP A 5 -0.45 27.39 3.72
N ASP A 6 -0.12 28.38 4.54
CA ASP A 6 -0.41 28.29 5.96
C ASP A 6 -1.91 28.24 6.20
N ASP A 7 -2.65 29.05 5.47
CA ASP A 7 -4.08 29.04 5.64
C ASP A 7 -4.70 27.73 5.23
N GLU A 8 -4.20 27.18 4.15
CA GLU A 8 -4.71 25.91 3.70
C GLU A 8 -4.40 24.81 4.70
N GLU A 9 -3.23 24.86 5.29
CA GLU A 9 -2.87 23.86 6.26
C GLU A 9 -3.76 23.92 7.47
N LYS A 10 -4.12 25.11 7.91
CA LYS A 10 -4.99 25.22 9.05
C LYS A 10 -6.36 24.66 8.76
N GLN A 11 -6.84 24.89 7.56
CA GLN A 11 -8.13 24.38 7.19
C GLN A 11 -8.12 22.87 7.08
N LYS A 12 -6.97 22.30 6.75
CA LYS A 12 -6.85 20.87 6.55
C LYS A 12 -6.29 20.15 7.74
N ASP A 13 -6.09 20.85 8.84
CA ASP A 13 -5.47 20.21 9.99
C ASP A 13 -6.20 18.97 10.45
N ALA A 14 -7.51 18.99 10.43
CA ALA A 14 -8.25 17.84 10.89
C ALA A 14 -7.95 16.61 10.04
N LEU A 15 -7.74 16.81 8.75
CA LEU A 15 -7.40 15.70 7.86
C LEU A 15 -5.94 15.33 7.96
N HIS A 16 -5.09 16.34 8.11
CA HIS A 16 -3.65 16.08 8.05
C HIS A 16 -3.06 15.60 9.35
N THR A 17 -3.82 15.60 10.41
CA THR A 17 -3.32 15.06 11.66
C THR A 17 -3.71 13.60 11.85
N VAL A 18 -4.47 13.05 10.92
CA VAL A 18 -4.87 11.67 11.00
C VAL A 18 -3.94 10.85 10.11
N ASP A 19 -3.27 9.90 10.70
CA ASP A 19 -2.37 9.04 9.95
C ASP A 19 -3.15 7.99 9.19
N VAL A 20 -2.73 7.70 7.99
CA VAL A 20 -3.32 6.66 7.18
C VAL A 20 -2.22 5.65 6.91
N GLU A 21 -2.48 4.42 7.25
CA GLU A 21 -1.48 3.37 7.05
C GLU A 21 -1.58 2.83 5.63
N ILE A 22 -0.47 2.88 4.91
CA ILE A 22 -0.41 2.37 3.56
C ILE A 22 0.25 1.01 3.57
N SER A 23 -0.44 0.03 3.03
CA SER A 23 0.07 -1.32 2.95
C SER A 23 0.20 -1.74 1.50
N VAL A 24 1.32 -2.37 1.19
CA VAL A 24 1.54 -2.86 -0.16
C VAL A 24 1.57 -4.38 -0.08
N VAL A 25 0.64 -5.01 -0.76
CA VAL A 25 0.51 -6.47 -0.72
C VAL A 25 1.14 -7.05 -1.97
N LEU A 26 2.22 -7.79 -1.79
CA LEU A 26 2.92 -8.39 -2.92
C LEU A 26 2.15 -9.56 -3.51
N GLY A 27 1.45 -10.29 -2.66
CA GLY A 27 0.71 -11.44 -3.13
C GLY A 27 0.11 -12.21 -1.97
N LYS A 28 -0.53 -13.30 -2.29
CA LYS A 28 -1.21 -14.10 -1.29
C LYS A 28 -0.96 -15.57 -1.56
N SER A 29 -1.12 -16.36 -0.53
CA SER A 29 -0.98 -17.79 -0.64
C SER A 29 -1.89 -18.44 0.37
N SER A 30 -2.35 -19.63 0.08
CA SER A 30 -3.18 -20.39 0.99
C SER A 30 -2.42 -21.62 1.46
N LEU A 31 -2.41 -21.81 2.75
CA LEU A 31 -1.74 -22.97 3.34
C LEU A 31 -2.69 -23.68 4.28
N ARG A 32 -2.54 -24.98 4.39
CA ARG A 32 -3.26 -25.73 5.39
C ARG A 32 -2.57 -25.50 6.73
N VAL A 33 -3.32 -25.61 7.79
CA VAL A 33 -2.78 -25.35 9.12
C VAL A 33 -1.56 -26.21 9.42
N ASN A 34 -1.64 -27.49 9.04
CA ASN A 34 -0.51 -28.36 9.33
C ASN A 34 0.74 -27.97 8.53
N GLN A 35 0.56 -27.38 7.37
CA GLN A 35 1.69 -26.89 6.60
C GLN A 35 2.25 -25.63 7.26
N LEU A 36 1.35 -24.76 7.72
CA LEU A 36 1.79 -23.54 8.36
C LEU A 36 2.62 -23.83 9.62
N LEU A 37 2.19 -24.83 10.39
CA LEU A 37 2.89 -25.16 11.62
C LEU A 37 4.25 -25.76 11.38
N LYS A 38 4.53 -26.19 10.17
CA LYS A 38 5.84 -26.74 9.84
C LYS A 38 6.81 -25.72 9.30
N LEU A 39 6.35 -24.48 9.11
CA LEU A 39 7.25 -23.46 8.60
C LEU A 39 8.25 -23.10 9.67
N GLY A 40 9.46 -22.93 9.26
CA GLY A 40 10.52 -22.53 10.16
C GLY A 40 11.38 -21.48 9.53
N ARG A 41 12.41 -21.12 10.23
CA ARG A 41 13.31 -20.09 9.74
C ARG A 41 13.92 -20.53 8.42
N GLY A 42 13.91 -19.66 7.45
CA GLY A 42 14.43 -19.99 6.13
C GLY A 42 13.43 -20.61 5.20
N ALA A 43 12.21 -20.89 5.68
CA ALA A 43 11.19 -21.44 4.81
C ALA A 43 10.78 -20.43 3.76
N VAL A 44 10.33 -20.91 2.62
CA VAL A 44 9.89 -20.05 1.53
C VAL A 44 8.41 -20.30 1.32
N VAL A 45 7.65 -19.21 1.33
CA VAL A 45 6.23 -19.28 1.05
C VAL A 45 6.00 -18.73 -0.35
N GLU A 46 5.52 -19.58 -1.22
CA GLU A 46 5.31 -19.23 -2.60
C GLU A 46 3.97 -18.51 -2.74
N LEU A 47 3.97 -17.39 -3.43
CA LEU A 47 2.76 -16.63 -3.61
C LEU A 47 2.09 -17.03 -4.91
N GLU A 48 0.79 -16.79 -4.99
CA GLU A 48 0.04 -17.15 -6.19
C GLU A 48 0.29 -16.19 -7.34
N GLN A 49 0.71 -14.98 -7.02
CA GLN A 49 0.92 -13.96 -8.02
C GLN A 49 2.25 -14.16 -8.72
N LYS A 50 2.32 -13.73 -9.97
CA LYS A 50 3.55 -13.78 -10.73
C LYS A 50 4.30 -12.48 -10.57
N THR A 51 5.58 -12.50 -10.91
CA THR A 51 6.40 -11.31 -10.76
C THR A 51 5.92 -10.16 -11.64
N SER A 52 5.21 -10.47 -12.72
CA SER A 52 4.72 -9.44 -13.60
C SER A 52 3.36 -8.88 -13.18
N ASP A 53 2.75 -9.46 -12.17
CA ASP A 53 1.46 -8.98 -11.72
C ASP A 53 1.65 -7.72 -10.89
N PRO A 54 0.73 -6.77 -11.00
CA PRO A 54 0.85 -5.56 -10.17
C PRO A 54 0.58 -5.88 -8.71
N VAL A 55 1.18 -5.08 -7.84
CA VAL A 55 0.94 -5.22 -6.41
C VAL A 55 -0.26 -4.35 -6.04
N GLU A 56 -0.90 -4.71 -4.95
CA GLU A 56 -2.06 -3.98 -4.47
C GLU A 56 -1.67 -3.06 -3.35
N ILE A 57 -2.24 -1.86 -3.36
CA ILE A 57 -1.95 -0.85 -2.37
C ILE A 57 -3.22 -0.54 -1.62
N TYR A 58 -3.15 -0.66 -0.30
CA TYR A 58 -4.28 -0.44 0.57
C TYR A 58 -4.05 0.77 1.45
N ALA A 59 -5.10 1.52 1.68
CA ALA A 59 -5.11 2.57 2.67
C ALA A 59 -6.00 2.08 3.80
N ASN A 60 -5.37 1.76 4.91
CA ASN A 60 -6.00 1.12 6.06
C ASN A 60 -6.70 -0.16 5.64
N ASP A 61 -7.49 -0.55 5.14
CA ASP A 61 -7.98 -1.84 4.73
C ASP A 61 -8.75 -1.74 3.43
N VAL A 62 -8.61 -0.63 2.75
CA VAL A 62 -9.34 -0.38 1.52
C VAL A 62 -8.37 -0.37 0.36
N LEU A 63 -8.64 -1.17 -0.65
CA LEU A 63 -7.82 -1.20 -1.84
C LEU A 63 -8.01 0.11 -2.59
N VAL A 64 -6.93 0.86 -2.76
CA VAL A 64 -7.02 2.16 -3.41
C VAL A 64 -6.26 2.24 -4.71
N ALA A 65 -5.28 1.37 -4.92
CA ALA A 65 -4.46 1.48 -6.13
C ALA A 65 -3.73 0.17 -6.40
N ARG A 66 -3.14 0.10 -7.57
CA ARG A 66 -2.23 -0.98 -7.94
C ARG A 66 -0.99 -0.35 -8.52
N GLY A 67 0.09 -1.07 -8.49
CA GLY A 67 1.32 -0.50 -8.99
C GLY A 67 2.43 -1.51 -9.10
N GLU A 68 3.63 -0.99 -9.29
CA GLU A 68 4.82 -1.81 -9.46
C GLU A 68 5.86 -1.39 -8.45
N VAL A 69 6.55 -2.36 -7.90
CA VAL A 69 7.60 -2.10 -6.93
C VAL A 69 8.83 -1.57 -7.64
N VAL A 70 9.40 -0.52 -7.09
CA VAL A 70 10.61 0.07 -7.65
C VAL A 70 11.60 0.30 -6.52
N VAL A 71 12.87 0.43 -6.89
CA VAL A 71 13.89 0.75 -5.93
C VAL A 71 14.21 2.24 -6.09
N THR A 72 14.06 2.98 -5.02
CA THR A 72 14.34 4.41 -5.09
C THR A 72 15.76 4.66 -4.63
N ALA A 73 16.07 5.89 -4.31
CA ALA A 73 17.43 6.27 -3.97
C ALA A 73 17.95 5.43 -2.81
N GLY A 74 19.17 4.97 -2.95
CA GLY A 74 19.77 4.12 -1.94
C GLY A 74 19.16 2.74 -1.98
N ASP A 75 18.79 2.23 -0.84
CA ASP A 75 18.23 0.89 -0.77
C ASP A 75 16.77 0.91 -0.35
N LYS A 76 16.09 2.00 -0.61
CA LYS A 76 14.69 2.08 -0.27
C LYS A 76 13.83 1.53 -1.39
N ILE A 77 12.68 1.05 -1.00
CA ILE A 77 11.72 0.47 -1.93
C ILE A 77 10.50 1.38 -2.00
N GLY A 78 10.02 1.61 -3.20
CA GLY A 78 8.81 2.39 -3.40
C GLY A 78 7.88 1.65 -4.33
N VAL A 79 6.78 2.29 -4.64
CA VAL A 79 5.79 1.73 -5.55
C VAL A 79 5.36 2.81 -6.53
N THR A 80 5.43 2.48 -7.81
CA THR A 80 4.92 3.38 -8.84
C THR A 80 3.46 3.01 -9.08
N LEU A 81 2.56 3.95 -8.89
CA LEU A 81 1.16 3.68 -9.09
C LEU A 81 0.85 3.61 -10.57
N THR A 82 0.19 2.54 -10.96
CA THR A 82 -0.20 2.38 -12.35
C THR A 82 -1.70 2.48 -12.56
N GLU A 83 -2.47 2.31 -11.48
CA GLU A 83 -3.90 2.36 -11.59
C GLU A 83 -4.50 2.80 -10.27
N LEU A 84 -5.39 3.76 -10.30
CA LEU A 84 -6.11 4.16 -9.11
C LEU A 84 -7.44 3.44 -9.12
N VAL A 85 -7.74 2.75 -8.02
CA VAL A 85 -8.97 2.01 -7.92
C VAL A 85 -10.03 2.84 -7.22
N LYS A 86 -9.60 3.60 -6.21
CA LYS A 86 -10.54 4.36 -5.44
C LYS A 86 -9.85 5.53 -4.78
N SER A 87 -10.48 6.67 -4.83
CA SER A 87 -9.93 7.85 -4.18
C SER A 87 -10.43 7.89 -2.74
N ILE A 88 -9.53 8.09 -1.81
CA ILE A 88 -9.94 8.14 -0.42
C ILE A 88 -10.74 9.39 -0.11
N TYR A 89 -10.70 10.36 -1.02
CA TYR A 89 -11.49 11.56 -0.82
C TYR A 89 -12.83 11.50 -1.54
N SER A 90 -13.04 10.48 -2.37
CA SER A 90 -14.25 10.41 -3.16
C SER A 90 -15.36 9.78 -2.36
N ASN A 91 -16.42 10.48 -2.23
CA ASN A 91 -17.52 9.91 -1.58
C ASN A 91 -18.66 9.87 -2.39
N LYS A 92 -18.58 10.31 -3.48
CA LYS A 92 -19.65 10.38 -4.19
C LYS A 92 -20.03 9.43 -4.82
N ARG A 93 -20.62 9.19 -4.74
CA ARG A 93 -21.02 8.40 -5.25
C ARG A 93 -20.92 8.12 -5.72
#